data_56c645450baf8aedc1afbc0ec37c61f3
#
_entry.id   56c645450baf8aedc1afbc0ec37c61f3
#
_cell.length_a   1.000
_cell.length_b   1.000
_cell.length_c   1.000
_cell.angle_alpha   90.00
_cell.angle_beta   90.00
_cell.angle_gamma   90.00
#
_symmetry.space_group_name_H-M   'P 1'
#
loop_
_entity.id
_entity.type
_entity.pdbx_description
1 polymer ?
#
loop_
_entity_poly.entity_id
_entity_poly.type
_entity_poly.pdbx_seq_one_letter_code
_entity_poly.pdbx_strand_id
1 'polypeptide(L)'
;VKLVYSLKLFLISPLLFLSTQCLAQALSPAAFHQAPDITGIAEKTKTSPLDDSVFATAPNEISLDFPQRVRLVKLTLRNQERGWVDIQFRYNPVAGSNFSLDLPKLEPAIYYTADWAILGLNDRLIRGSFSFAFGSGAKRPSLIKEEEDILLDQRTGDGDPTTRFVTPPRTQIIINQDPPSFDPPFTIKLDADSLPN
;
A
#
# COMPACT_ATOMS: atom_id res chain seq x y z
N VAL A 1 10.23 49.95 -71.01
CA VAL A 1 10.58 50.30 -69.63
C VAL A 1 9.40 49.89 -68.74
N LYS A 2 9.50 48.71 -68.07
CA LYS A 2 8.47 48.28 -67.12
C LYS A 2 9.11 48.19 -65.72
N LEU A 3 8.65 49.05 -64.86
CA LEU A 3 9.01 49.12 -63.45
C LEU A 3 8.21 48.05 -62.70
N VAL A 4 8.89 47.12 -62.09
CA VAL A 4 8.25 46.09 -61.25
C VAL A 4 8.55 46.46 -59.79
N TYR A 5 7.55 46.90 -59.04
CA TYR A 5 7.61 47.09 -57.61
C TYR A 5 7.43 45.75 -56.88
N SER A 6 8.50 45.33 -56.22
CA SER A 6 8.47 44.19 -55.32
C SER A 6 7.98 44.61 -53.96
N LEU A 7 6.75 44.24 -53.61
CA LEU A 7 6.13 44.47 -52.30
C LEU A 7 6.63 43.38 -51.32
N LYS A 8 7.54 43.71 -50.44
CA LYS A 8 7.97 42.81 -49.35
C LYS A 8 6.92 42.83 -48.22
N LEU A 9 6.13 41.76 -48.19
CA LEU A 9 5.19 41.49 -47.11
C LEU A 9 5.96 41.03 -45.86
N PHE A 10 6.01 41.86 -44.82
CA PHE A 10 6.55 41.52 -43.51
C PHE A 10 5.52 40.67 -42.78
N LEU A 11 5.76 39.36 -42.71
CA LEU A 11 4.99 38.43 -41.89
C LEU A 11 5.49 38.53 -40.45
N ILE A 12 4.74 39.26 -39.62
CA ILE A 12 4.92 39.29 -38.17
C ILE A 12 4.32 37.99 -37.63
N SER A 13 5.17 37.05 -37.26
CA SER A 13 4.79 35.80 -36.59
C SER A 13 4.55 36.08 -35.11
N PRO A 14 3.33 35.90 -34.58
CA PRO A 14 3.12 35.94 -33.14
C PRO A 14 3.72 34.68 -32.51
N LEU A 15 4.76 34.86 -31.72
CA LEU A 15 5.38 33.83 -30.89
C LEU A 15 4.37 33.41 -29.81
N LEU A 16 3.66 32.30 -30.05
CA LEU A 16 2.78 31.67 -29.07
C LEU A 16 3.67 31.10 -27.98
N PHE A 17 3.73 31.77 -26.83
CA PHE A 17 4.24 31.17 -25.59
C PHE A 17 3.26 30.09 -25.12
N LEU A 18 3.52 28.83 -25.51
CA LEU A 18 2.90 27.69 -24.88
C LEU A 18 3.51 27.54 -23.49
N SER A 19 2.84 28.09 -22.48
CA SER A 19 3.13 27.76 -21.08
C SER A 19 2.71 26.32 -20.83
N THR A 20 3.66 25.39 -20.89
CA THR A 20 3.50 24.04 -20.38
C THR A 20 3.34 24.13 -18.86
N GLN A 21 2.09 24.15 -18.41
CA GLN A 21 1.77 23.90 -17.02
C GLN A 21 2.09 22.41 -16.75
N CYS A 22 3.25 22.18 -16.15
CA CYS A 22 3.61 20.91 -15.59
C CYS A 22 2.69 20.68 -14.37
N LEU A 23 1.55 20.02 -14.58
CA LEU A 23 0.72 19.47 -13.53
C LEU A 23 1.55 18.37 -12.85
N ALA A 24 2.29 18.75 -11.82
CA ALA A 24 2.82 17.80 -10.87
C ALA A 24 1.62 17.17 -10.15
N GLN A 25 1.10 16.06 -10.69
CA GLN A 25 0.17 15.23 -9.98
C GLN A 25 0.93 14.67 -8.80
N ALA A 26 0.60 15.16 -7.60
CA ALA A 26 1.05 14.57 -6.36
C ALA A 26 0.56 13.11 -6.36
N LEU A 27 1.47 12.18 -6.62
CA LEU A 27 1.22 10.75 -6.50
C LEU A 27 0.90 10.47 -5.03
N SER A 28 -0.39 10.36 -4.71
CA SER A 28 -0.84 9.87 -3.41
C SER A 28 -0.15 8.53 -3.13
N PRO A 29 0.47 8.35 -1.95
CA PRO A 29 1.11 7.07 -1.60
C PRO A 29 0.16 5.87 -1.61
N ALA A 30 -1.16 6.10 -1.61
CA ALA A 30 -2.20 5.07 -1.74
C ALA A 30 -2.37 4.54 -3.17
N ALA A 31 -1.78 5.16 -4.17
CA ALA A 31 -1.92 4.76 -5.58
C ALA A 31 -0.92 3.67 -6.04
N PHE A 32 -0.27 2.98 -5.12
CA PHE A 32 0.33 1.67 -5.46
C PHE A 32 -0.76 0.61 -5.57
N HIS A 33 -1.82 0.91 -6.30
CA HIS A 33 -2.76 -0.09 -6.76
C HIS A 33 -1.95 -1.07 -7.60
N GLN A 34 -1.93 -2.31 -7.15
CA GLN A 34 -1.34 -3.41 -7.91
C GLN A 34 -1.92 -3.33 -9.32
N ALA A 35 -1.05 -3.25 -10.32
CA ALA A 35 -1.52 -3.32 -11.69
C ALA A 35 -2.38 -4.59 -11.83
N PRO A 36 -3.61 -4.50 -12.37
CA PRO A 36 -4.51 -5.64 -12.45
C PRO A 36 -3.81 -6.80 -13.17
N ASP A 37 -4.06 -8.02 -12.70
CA ASP A 37 -3.54 -9.22 -13.37
C ASP A 37 -4.25 -9.43 -14.70
N ILE A 38 -3.70 -8.85 -15.75
CA ILE A 38 -4.21 -9.03 -17.11
C ILE A 38 -3.94 -10.44 -17.68
N THR A 39 -3.18 -11.28 -16.96
CA THR A 39 -2.87 -12.65 -17.42
C THR A 39 -3.94 -13.64 -17.00
N GLY A 40 -4.78 -13.29 -16.02
CA GLY A 40 -5.79 -14.17 -15.43
C GLY A 40 -5.21 -15.38 -14.70
N ILE A 41 -3.91 -15.34 -14.35
CA ILE A 41 -3.26 -16.44 -13.64
C ILE A 41 -3.83 -16.52 -12.21
N ALA A 42 -4.00 -15.38 -11.54
CA ALA A 42 -4.51 -15.35 -10.18
C ALA A 42 -5.89 -15.99 -10.07
N GLU A 43 -6.80 -15.68 -10.99
CA GLU A 43 -8.15 -16.25 -11.01
C GLU A 43 -8.18 -17.76 -11.27
N LYS A 44 -7.23 -18.26 -12.09
CA LYS A 44 -7.14 -19.68 -12.46
C LYS A 44 -6.29 -20.51 -11.49
N THR A 45 -5.66 -19.84 -10.51
CA THR A 45 -4.87 -20.54 -9.50
C THR A 45 -5.79 -21.30 -8.56
N LYS A 46 -5.52 -22.59 -8.38
CA LYS A 46 -6.23 -23.40 -7.40
C LYS A 46 -5.42 -23.44 -6.11
N THR A 47 -6.11 -23.32 -5.00
CA THR A 47 -5.50 -23.34 -3.66
C THR A 47 -6.06 -24.47 -2.83
N SER A 48 -5.25 -25.03 -1.98
CA SER A 48 -5.70 -25.89 -0.90
C SER A 48 -5.01 -25.40 0.40
N PRO A 49 -5.76 -24.96 1.40
CA PRO A 49 -7.22 -24.81 1.45
C PRO A 49 -7.83 -23.97 0.32
N LEU A 50 -9.07 -24.26 -0.05
CA LEU A 50 -9.83 -23.40 -0.96
C LEU A 50 -10.10 -22.05 -0.31
N ASP A 51 -10.15 -20.99 -1.11
CA ASP A 51 -10.54 -19.67 -0.61
C ASP A 51 -11.94 -19.74 0.02
N ASP A 52 -12.10 -19.00 1.11
CA ASP A 52 -13.33 -18.92 1.90
C ASP A 52 -13.83 -20.26 2.50
N SER A 53 -12.96 -21.23 2.60
CA SER A 53 -13.31 -22.56 3.13
C SER A 53 -13.30 -22.63 4.66
N VAL A 54 -14.12 -23.53 5.19
CA VAL A 54 -14.19 -23.83 6.63
C VAL A 54 -13.97 -25.32 6.86
N PHE A 55 -13.06 -25.65 7.78
CA PHE A 55 -12.69 -27.02 8.13
C PHE A 55 -13.05 -27.35 9.58
N ALA A 56 -13.25 -28.61 9.86
CA ALA A 56 -13.40 -29.08 11.26
C ALA A 56 -12.07 -29.01 12.03
N THR A 57 -10.97 -29.28 11.35
CA THR A 57 -9.61 -29.34 11.91
C THR A 57 -8.65 -28.44 11.11
N ALA A 58 -7.58 -28.01 11.75
CA ALA A 58 -6.55 -27.23 11.09
C ALA A 58 -5.95 -28.01 9.89
N PRO A 59 -5.76 -27.36 8.74
CA PRO A 59 -5.03 -27.95 7.63
C PRO A 59 -3.54 -28.11 8.00
N ASN A 60 -2.93 -29.19 7.52
CA ASN A 60 -1.51 -29.47 7.75
C ASN A 60 -0.61 -28.99 6.62
N GLU A 61 -1.21 -28.53 5.51
CA GLU A 61 -0.49 -28.21 4.29
C GLU A 61 -1.19 -27.07 3.55
N ILE A 62 -0.41 -26.23 2.90
CA ILE A 62 -0.89 -25.29 1.87
C ILE A 62 -0.35 -25.76 0.53
N SER A 63 -1.22 -25.84 -0.48
CA SER A 63 -0.81 -26.05 -1.85
C SER A 63 -1.36 -25.00 -2.79
N LEU A 64 -0.56 -24.64 -3.79
CA LEU A 64 -0.87 -23.68 -4.85
C LEU A 64 -0.64 -24.36 -6.20
N ASP A 65 -1.66 -24.43 -7.03
CA ASP A 65 -1.60 -25.02 -8.37
C ASP A 65 -1.89 -23.93 -9.41
N PHE A 66 -0.85 -23.56 -10.12
CA PHE A 66 -0.89 -22.49 -11.13
C PHE A 66 -1.15 -23.06 -12.54
N PRO A 67 -1.89 -22.35 -13.40
CA PRO A 67 -2.21 -22.84 -14.75
C PRO A 67 -0.99 -22.95 -15.68
N GLN A 68 0.15 -22.43 -15.26
CA GLN A 68 1.42 -22.48 -15.98
C GLN A 68 2.61 -22.47 -15.01
N ARG A 69 3.81 -22.74 -15.55
CA ARG A 69 5.02 -22.69 -14.73
C ARG A 69 5.37 -21.25 -14.35
N VAL A 70 5.55 -21.02 -13.06
CA VAL A 70 5.85 -19.73 -12.44
C VAL A 70 6.94 -19.90 -11.38
N ARG A 71 7.52 -18.80 -10.93
CA ARG A 71 8.42 -18.80 -9.77
C ARG A 71 7.70 -18.24 -8.55
N LEU A 72 7.49 -19.05 -7.52
CA LEU A 72 6.88 -18.59 -6.27
C LEU A 72 7.92 -17.79 -5.47
N VAL A 73 7.71 -16.48 -5.34
CA VAL A 73 8.66 -15.58 -4.68
C VAL A 73 8.26 -15.24 -3.24
N LYS A 74 7.00 -15.40 -2.93
CA LYS A 74 6.47 -15.15 -1.59
C LYS A 74 5.31 -16.07 -1.28
N LEU A 75 5.31 -16.61 -0.07
CA LEU A 75 4.14 -17.23 0.56
C LEU A 75 4.20 -16.87 2.04
N THR A 76 3.13 -16.31 2.57
CA THR A 76 3.04 -15.92 3.98
C THR A 76 1.66 -16.24 4.51
N LEU A 77 1.59 -16.58 5.79
CA LEU A 77 0.34 -16.87 6.48
C LEU A 77 0.19 -15.91 7.67
N ARG A 78 -1.01 -15.40 7.86
CA ARG A 78 -1.35 -14.53 8.99
C ARG A 78 -2.75 -14.85 9.52
N ASN A 79 -2.96 -14.59 10.80
CA ASN A 79 -4.28 -14.66 11.42
C ASN A 79 -5.06 -13.34 11.19
N GLN A 80 -6.32 -13.27 11.63
CA GLN A 80 -7.17 -12.08 11.51
C GLN A 80 -6.60 -10.85 12.23
N GLU A 81 -5.83 -11.03 13.31
CA GLU A 81 -5.16 -9.95 14.05
C GLU A 81 -3.87 -9.46 13.36
N ARG A 82 -3.61 -9.93 12.15
CA ARG A 82 -2.39 -9.68 11.36
C ARG A 82 -1.11 -10.27 11.98
N GLY A 83 -1.25 -11.17 12.96
CA GLY A 83 -0.13 -11.95 13.49
C GLY A 83 0.42 -12.90 12.43
N TRP A 84 1.72 -12.86 12.21
CA TRP A 84 2.40 -13.73 11.23
C TRP A 84 2.62 -15.12 11.81
N VAL A 85 2.34 -16.14 10.99
CA VAL A 85 2.69 -17.54 11.28
C VAL A 85 3.96 -17.87 10.51
N ASP A 86 4.97 -18.34 11.21
CA ASP A 86 6.21 -18.82 10.57
C ASP A 86 5.95 -20.18 9.90
N ILE A 87 5.71 -20.14 8.61
CA ILE A 87 5.53 -21.32 7.76
C ILE A 87 6.85 -21.83 7.15
N GLN A 88 7.99 -21.25 7.54
CA GLN A 88 9.32 -21.62 7.08
C GLN A 88 9.48 -21.57 5.54
N PHE A 89 8.71 -20.73 4.87
CA PHE A 89 8.82 -20.56 3.43
C PHE A 89 10.22 -20.05 3.05
N ARG A 90 10.86 -20.75 2.10
CA ARG A 90 12.13 -20.35 1.51
C ARG A 90 11.98 -20.19 0.00
N TYR A 91 12.42 -19.07 -0.50
CA TYR A 91 12.42 -18.82 -1.93
C TYR A 91 13.28 -19.87 -2.67
N ASN A 92 12.66 -20.50 -3.69
CA ASN A 92 13.34 -21.37 -4.63
C ASN A 92 13.19 -20.78 -6.04
N PRO A 93 14.29 -20.47 -6.76
CA PRO A 93 14.22 -19.88 -8.09
C PRO A 93 13.70 -20.82 -9.18
N VAL A 94 13.52 -22.10 -8.87
CA VAL A 94 13.05 -23.10 -9.84
C VAL A 94 11.58 -22.84 -10.16
N ALA A 95 11.27 -22.71 -11.46
CA ALA A 95 9.90 -22.54 -11.91
C ALA A 95 9.14 -23.88 -11.81
N GLY A 96 7.92 -23.82 -11.25
CA GLY A 96 6.99 -24.92 -11.12
C GLY A 96 5.56 -24.49 -11.37
N SER A 97 4.65 -25.42 -11.53
CA SER A 97 3.20 -25.15 -11.58
C SER A 97 2.50 -25.53 -10.28
N ASN A 98 3.09 -26.41 -9.49
CA ASN A 98 2.55 -26.84 -8.22
C ASN A 98 3.58 -26.56 -7.10
N PHE A 99 3.11 -25.98 -6.01
CA PHE A 99 3.90 -25.70 -4.82
C PHE A 99 3.12 -26.15 -3.60
N SER A 100 3.77 -26.93 -2.75
CA SER A 100 3.22 -27.46 -1.52
C SER A 100 4.14 -27.12 -0.36
N LEU A 101 3.56 -26.78 0.77
CA LEU A 101 4.27 -26.43 1.98
C LEU A 101 3.54 -26.93 3.20
N ASP A 102 4.25 -27.68 4.03
CA ASP A 102 3.74 -28.15 5.30
C ASP A 102 3.53 -26.99 6.26
N LEU A 103 2.41 -26.98 6.97
CA LEU A 103 2.09 -26.01 7.98
C LEU A 103 2.51 -26.45 9.36
N PRO A 104 3.00 -25.56 10.21
CA PRO A 104 3.13 -25.83 11.63
C PRO A 104 1.74 -26.04 12.23
N LYS A 105 1.70 -26.55 13.45
CA LYS A 105 0.44 -26.63 14.19
C LYS A 105 -0.14 -25.21 14.35
N LEU A 106 -1.26 -24.97 13.70
CA LEU A 106 -1.95 -23.69 13.78
C LEU A 106 -2.70 -23.57 15.10
N GLU A 107 -2.63 -22.40 15.70
CA GLU A 107 -3.40 -22.07 16.89
C GLU A 107 -4.85 -21.70 16.52
N PRO A 108 -5.80 -21.79 17.46
CA PRO A 108 -7.16 -21.35 17.19
C PRO A 108 -7.19 -19.86 16.82
N ALA A 109 -7.81 -19.54 15.69
CA ALA A 109 -8.03 -18.18 15.22
C ALA A 109 -9.35 -18.12 14.46
N ILE A 110 -9.92 -16.93 14.33
CA ILE A 110 -11.20 -16.76 13.64
C ILE A 110 -11.06 -17.16 12.16
N TYR A 111 -10.00 -16.70 11.52
CA TYR A 111 -9.58 -17.11 10.17
C TYR A 111 -8.09 -16.87 9.95
N TYR A 112 -7.56 -17.50 8.92
CA TYR A 112 -6.22 -17.30 8.41
C TYR A 112 -6.28 -16.77 6.99
N THR A 113 -5.30 -15.93 6.63
CA THR A 113 -5.11 -15.46 5.26
C THR A 113 -3.71 -15.81 4.80
N ALA A 114 -3.62 -16.50 3.67
CA ALA A 114 -2.38 -16.77 2.98
C ALA A 114 -2.21 -15.77 1.82
N ASP A 115 -1.10 -15.04 1.83
CA ASP A 115 -0.74 -14.12 0.75
C ASP A 115 0.41 -14.73 -0.04
N TRP A 116 0.28 -14.77 -1.36
CA TRP A 116 1.31 -15.30 -2.24
C TRP A 116 1.69 -14.29 -3.34
N ALA A 117 2.91 -14.42 -3.83
CA ALA A 117 3.37 -13.66 -4.99
C ALA A 117 4.26 -14.55 -5.88
N ILE A 118 4.06 -14.44 -7.17
CA ILE A 118 4.79 -15.19 -8.20
C ILE A 118 5.41 -14.24 -9.23
N LEU A 119 6.47 -14.72 -9.86
CA LEU A 119 6.94 -14.15 -11.12
C LEU A 119 6.46 -15.06 -12.26
N GLY A 120 5.59 -14.50 -13.09
CA GLY A 120 5.11 -15.14 -14.31
C GLY A 120 6.10 -15.02 -15.46
N LEU A 121 5.63 -15.28 -16.68
CA LEU A 121 6.40 -15.02 -17.88
C LEU A 121 6.79 -13.53 -17.96
N ASN A 122 7.98 -13.25 -18.44
CA ASN A 122 8.56 -11.90 -18.52
C ASN A 122 8.79 -11.23 -17.16
N ASP A 123 9.02 -12.01 -16.10
CA ASP A 123 9.29 -11.55 -14.74
C ASP A 123 8.22 -10.62 -14.15
N ARG A 124 7.01 -10.70 -14.68
CA ARG A 124 5.88 -9.92 -14.16
C ARG A 124 5.45 -10.46 -12.80
N LEU A 125 5.39 -9.56 -11.82
CA LEU A 125 4.93 -9.89 -10.47
C LEU A 125 3.40 -9.97 -10.44
N ILE A 126 2.87 -11.14 -10.04
CA ILE A 126 1.45 -11.39 -9.84
C ILE A 126 1.28 -11.78 -8.37
N ARG A 127 0.21 -11.29 -7.77
CA ARG A 127 -0.09 -11.53 -6.36
C ARG A 127 -1.51 -12.04 -6.23
N GLY A 128 -1.74 -12.81 -5.16
CA GLY A 128 -3.07 -13.22 -4.76
C GLY A 128 -3.10 -13.57 -3.29
N SER A 129 -4.29 -13.83 -2.79
CA SER A 129 -4.52 -14.25 -1.43
C SER A 129 -5.72 -15.17 -1.37
N PHE A 130 -5.77 -16.01 -0.35
CA PHE A 130 -6.94 -16.82 0.00
C PHE A 130 -7.04 -16.91 1.52
N SER A 131 -8.25 -17.11 2.00
CA SER A 131 -8.52 -17.17 3.43
C SER A 131 -9.30 -18.45 3.76
N PHE A 132 -9.04 -18.99 4.93
CA PHE A 132 -9.73 -20.17 5.43
C PHE A 132 -9.92 -20.08 6.95
N ALA A 133 -10.89 -20.82 7.46
CA ALA A 133 -11.15 -20.96 8.89
C ALA A 133 -11.23 -22.41 9.28
N PHE A 134 -11.02 -22.72 10.56
CA PHE A 134 -11.18 -24.07 11.08
C PHE A 134 -11.62 -24.06 12.55
N GLY A 135 -12.19 -25.17 12.99
CA GLY A 135 -12.64 -25.37 14.36
C GLY A 135 -14.16 -25.42 14.51
N SER A 136 -14.61 -25.78 15.71
CA SER A 136 -16.03 -25.84 16.03
C SER A 136 -16.63 -24.43 16.10
N GLY A 137 -17.61 -24.13 15.23
CA GLY A 137 -18.23 -22.81 15.16
C GLY A 137 -17.49 -21.80 14.27
N ALA A 138 -16.47 -22.24 13.53
CA ALA A 138 -15.82 -21.39 12.54
C ALA A 138 -16.81 -20.93 11.47
N LYS A 139 -16.74 -19.65 11.12
CA LYS A 139 -17.53 -19.05 10.04
C LYS A 139 -16.65 -18.82 8.82
N ARG A 140 -17.27 -18.62 7.66
CA ARG A 140 -16.56 -18.25 6.45
C ARG A 140 -15.82 -16.94 6.64
N PRO A 141 -14.54 -16.84 6.25
CA PRO A 141 -13.79 -15.60 6.33
C PRO A 141 -14.45 -14.40 5.64
N SER A 142 -15.11 -14.62 4.51
CA SER A 142 -15.83 -13.55 3.78
C SER A 142 -16.92 -12.89 4.62
N LEU A 143 -17.72 -13.68 5.34
CA LEU A 143 -18.79 -13.16 6.19
C LEU A 143 -18.23 -12.30 7.34
N ILE A 144 -17.11 -12.71 7.91
CA ILE A 144 -16.48 -11.98 9.02
C ILE A 144 -15.91 -10.65 8.52
N LYS A 145 -15.25 -10.66 7.36
CA LYS A 145 -14.72 -9.45 6.74
C LYS A 145 -15.84 -8.46 6.38
N GLU A 146 -16.96 -8.97 5.86
CA GLU A 146 -18.15 -8.14 5.58
C GLU A 146 -18.73 -7.53 6.85
N GLU A 147 -18.85 -8.31 7.94
CA GLU A 147 -19.28 -7.80 9.25
C GLU A 147 -18.32 -6.69 9.76
N GLU A 148 -17.00 -6.88 9.62
CA GLU A 148 -15.98 -5.89 10.01
C GLU A 148 -16.08 -4.62 9.17
N ASP A 149 -16.25 -4.73 7.86
CA ASP A 149 -16.38 -3.59 6.93
C ASP A 149 -17.63 -2.76 7.23
N ILE A 150 -18.78 -3.41 7.49
CA ILE A 150 -20.02 -2.73 7.91
C ILE A 150 -19.79 -1.95 9.22
N LEU A 151 -19.09 -2.54 10.19
CA LEU A 151 -18.79 -1.87 11.45
C LEU A 151 -17.84 -0.68 11.27
N LEU A 152 -16.89 -0.79 10.34
CA LEU A 152 -15.99 0.30 10.00
C LEU A 152 -16.73 1.44 9.32
N ASP A 153 -17.60 1.16 8.37
CA ASP A 153 -18.44 2.16 7.69
C ASP A 153 -19.33 2.91 8.69
N GLN A 154 -19.92 2.20 9.64
CA GLN A 154 -20.70 2.83 10.72
C GLN A 154 -19.84 3.73 11.63
N ARG A 155 -18.59 3.38 11.87
CA ARG A 155 -17.66 4.17 12.68
C ARG A 155 -17.15 5.41 11.96
N THR A 156 -16.87 5.29 10.67
CA THR A 156 -16.31 6.38 9.87
C THR A 156 -17.37 7.38 9.43
N GLY A 157 -18.66 7.02 9.54
CA GLY A 157 -19.77 7.90 9.18
C GLY A 157 -19.85 8.20 7.66
N ASP A 158 -19.12 7.45 6.85
CA ASP A 158 -19.03 7.68 5.40
C ASP A 158 -20.26 7.15 4.65
N GLY A 159 -21.12 6.37 5.35
CA GLY A 159 -22.37 5.82 4.80
C GLY A 159 -23.56 6.77 4.83
N ASP A 160 -23.50 7.91 5.51
CA ASP A 160 -24.59 8.88 5.58
C ASP A 160 -24.24 10.16 4.82
N PRO A 161 -24.81 10.39 3.63
CA PRO A 161 -24.60 11.62 2.86
C PRO A 161 -25.11 12.87 3.58
N THR A 162 -25.81 12.73 4.71
CA THR A 162 -26.27 13.82 5.56
C THR A 162 -25.27 14.18 6.66
N THR A 163 -24.27 13.33 6.92
CA THR A 163 -23.21 13.62 7.89
C THR A 163 -22.28 14.69 7.33
N ARG A 164 -22.63 15.95 7.51
CA ARG A 164 -21.73 17.07 7.26
C ARG A 164 -20.55 16.94 8.23
N PHE A 165 -19.35 16.77 7.69
CA PHE A 165 -18.13 17.03 8.44
C PHE A 165 -18.17 18.49 8.92
N VAL A 166 -18.57 18.69 10.15
CA VAL A 166 -18.38 19.98 10.80
C VAL A 166 -16.90 20.06 11.09
N THR A 167 -16.18 20.80 10.25
CA THR A 167 -14.79 21.13 10.52
C THR A 167 -14.76 21.78 11.91
N PRO A 168 -14.07 21.19 12.90
CA PRO A 168 -14.00 21.79 14.22
C PRO A 168 -13.47 23.21 14.07
N PRO A 169 -14.03 24.18 14.81
CA PRO A 169 -13.53 25.56 14.73
C PRO A 169 -12.03 25.52 15.03
N ARG A 170 -11.25 26.16 14.17
CA ARG A 170 -9.81 26.29 14.38
C ARG A 170 -9.64 27.02 15.70
N THR A 171 -9.25 26.31 16.74
CA THR A 171 -8.85 26.91 18.01
C THR A 171 -7.54 27.65 17.73
N GLN A 172 -7.60 28.97 17.59
CA GLN A 172 -6.40 29.77 17.61
C GLN A 172 -5.93 29.84 19.05
N ILE A 173 -4.84 29.14 19.33
CA ILE A 173 -4.14 29.31 20.60
C ILE A 173 -3.36 30.61 20.46
N ILE A 174 -3.93 31.70 20.99
CA ILE A 174 -3.21 32.97 21.10
C ILE A 174 -2.34 32.85 22.34
N ILE A 175 -1.07 32.60 22.17
CA ILE A 175 -0.09 32.61 23.25
C ILE A 175 0.24 34.09 23.49
N ASN A 176 -0.50 34.75 24.40
CA ASN A 176 -0.19 36.10 24.89
C ASN A 176 0.89 36.05 26.00
N GLN A 177 1.90 35.25 25.81
CA GLN A 177 3.08 35.31 26.64
C GLN A 177 4.17 36.02 25.86
N ASP A 178 4.66 37.13 26.46
CA ASP A 178 5.89 37.73 25.98
C ASP A 178 6.98 36.64 25.93
N PRO A 179 7.78 36.58 24.85
CA PRO A 179 8.86 35.60 24.81
C PRO A 179 9.73 35.77 26.04
N PRO A 180 10.09 34.67 26.73
CA PRO A 180 10.93 34.77 27.90
C PRO A 180 12.22 35.51 27.53
N SER A 181 12.50 36.59 28.21
CA SER A 181 13.77 37.30 28.07
C SER A 181 14.84 36.43 28.74
N PHE A 182 15.65 35.79 27.94
CA PHE A 182 16.82 35.10 28.40
C PHE A 182 17.95 36.13 28.56
N ASP A 183 18.27 36.51 29.78
CA ASP A 183 19.56 37.13 30.02
C ASP A 183 20.65 36.11 29.65
N PRO A 184 21.64 36.50 28.82
CA PRO A 184 22.68 35.58 28.44
C PRO A 184 23.38 35.06 29.70
N PRO A 185 23.46 33.71 29.88
CA PRO A 185 23.91 33.12 31.15
C PRO A 185 25.40 33.33 31.45
N PHE A 186 26.14 33.94 30.53
CA PHE A 186 27.59 34.14 30.69
C PHE A 186 28.01 35.51 30.16
N THR A 187 28.36 36.40 31.03
CA THR A 187 29.17 37.58 30.72
C THR A 187 30.65 37.20 30.91
N ILE A 188 31.36 36.92 29.83
CA ILE A 188 32.81 36.72 29.93
C ILE A 188 33.44 38.06 30.08
N LYS A 189 33.87 38.41 31.28
CA LYS A 189 34.75 39.57 31.54
C LYS A 189 36.16 39.15 31.14
N LEU A 190 36.63 39.61 29.99
CA LEU A 190 38.04 39.51 29.62
C LEU A 190 38.78 40.58 30.40
N ASP A 191 39.47 40.24 31.47
CA ASP A 191 40.42 41.10 32.14
C ASP A 191 41.61 41.28 31.20
N ALA A 192 41.79 42.52 30.73
CA ALA A 192 42.85 42.89 29.79
C ALA A 192 44.27 42.79 30.37
N ASP A 193 44.36 42.53 31.68
CA ASP A 193 45.67 42.48 32.38
C ASP A 193 46.32 41.09 32.47
N SER A 194 45.73 40.07 31.81
CA SER A 194 46.26 38.68 31.87
C SER A 194 47.01 38.26 30.60
N LEU A 195 47.42 39.18 29.75
CA LEU A 195 48.31 38.85 28.61
C LEU A 195 49.75 38.84 29.10
N PRO A 196 50.49 37.70 29.05
CA PRO A 196 51.90 37.69 29.31
C PRO A 196 52.66 38.40 28.21
N ASN A 197 53.59 39.27 28.62
CA ASN A 197 54.57 39.92 27.73
C ASN A 197 55.43 38.92 27.01
#